data_602bbc71750ba0751a43549f717f6d68
#
_entry.id   602bbc71750ba0751a43549f717f6d68
#
_cell.length_a   1.000
_cell.length_b   1.000
_cell.length_c   1.000
_cell.angle_alpha   90.00
_cell.angle_beta   90.00
_cell.angle_gamma   90.00
#
_symmetry.space_group_name_H-M   'P 1'
#
loop_
_entity.id
_entity.type
_entity.pdbx_description
1 polymer ?
#
loop_
_entity_poly.entity_id
_entity_poly.type
_entity_poly.pdbx_seq_one_letter_code
_entity_poly.pdbx_strand_id
1 'polypeptide(L)'
;MSDHEEHRCCQSPAGLALRAATPEDASLLCDLVRELAEFEGLTHECAITPEAIADHVLGPKRCAAAIIAECDGTPAGFALYYRTFSTFAAKPGIFLEDLYVRPDFRKRGIGRALLTAVAQIAHGR
;
A
#
# COMPACT_ATOMS: atom_id res chain seq x y z
N MET A 1 -7.52 26.89 -12.11
CA MET A 1 -7.47 25.87 -13.17
C MET A 1 -6.41 24.82 -12.90
N SER A 2 -5.26 25.26 -12.40
CA SER A 2 -4.20 24.29 -12.12
C SER A 2 -4.66 23.23 -11.11
N ASP A 3 -5.39 23.62 -10.07
CA ASP A 3 -5.90 22.66 -9.11
C ASP A 3 -6.78 21.61 -9.77
N HIS A 4 -7.61 22.07 -10.71
CA HIS A 4 -8.50 21.18 -11.42
C HIS A 4 -7.70 20.18 -12.25
N GLU A 5 -6.66 20.64 -12.90
CA GLU A 5 -5.82 19.78 -13.72
C GLU A 5 -5.06 18.78 -12.87
N GLU A 6 -4.57 19.21 -11.70
CA GLU A 6 -3.88 18.32 -10.79
C GLU A 6 -4.78 17.19 -10.32
N HIS A 7 -6.05 17.54 -10.02
CA HIS A 7 -7.02 16.54 -9.63
C HIS A 7 -7.26 15.55 -10.76
N ARG A 8 -7.34 16.04 -11.98
CA ARG A 8 -7.55 15.16 -13.14
C ARG A 8 -6.40 14.20 -13.32
N CYS A 9 -5.18 14.70 -13.08
CA CYS A 9 -3.99 13.87 -13.20
C CYS A 9 -4.10 12.63 -12.31
N CYS A 10 -4.51 12.82 -11.07
CA CYS A 10 -4.63 11.71 -10.12
C CYS A 10 -5.87 10.88 -10.34
N GLN A 11 -6.84 11.40 -11.08
CA GLN A 11 -8.06 10.65 -11.38
C GLN A 11 -7.93 9.83 -12.65
N SER A 12 -6.97 10.18 -13.49
CA SER A 12 -6.78 9.50 -14.75
C SER A 12 -6.03 8.19 -14.53
N PRO A 13 -6.47 7.10 -15.18
CA PRO A 13 -5.68 5.87 -15.11
C PRO A 13 -4.27 6.05 -15.62
N ALA A 14 -4.06 6.98 -16.55
CA ALA A 14 -2.72 7.22 -17.09
C ALA A 14 -1.79 7.87 -16.07
N GLY A 15 -2.34 8.65 -15.12
CA GLY A 15 -1.52 9.30 -14.10
C GLY A 15 -1.31 8.44 -12.86
N LEU A 16 -2.11 7.41 -12.68
CA LEU A 16 -2.04 6.54 -11.52
C LEU A 16 -1.31 5.26 -11.88
N ALA A 17 -0.29 4.93 -11.12
CA ALA A 17 0.45 3.69 -11.30
C ALA A 17 0.46 2.93 -9.98
N LEU A 18 0.19 1.63 -10.07
CA LEU A 18 0.32 0.71 -8.93
C LEU A 18 1.48 -0.22 -9.26
N ARG A 19 2.39 -0.38 -8.30
CA ARG A 19 3.53 -1.26 -8.51
C ARG A 19 3.87 -1.99 -7.24
N ALA A 20 4.48 -3.17 -7.40
CA ALA A 20 4.99 -3.90 -6.25
C ALA A 20 6.15 -3.13 -5.64
N ALA A 21 6.21 -3.13 -4.31
CA ALA A 21 7.31 -2.50 -3.61
C ALA A 21 8.60 -3.28 -3.86
N THR A 22 9.72 -2.55 -3.96
CA THR A 22 11.04 -3.11 -4.19
C THR A 22 11.92 -2.80 -2.98
N PRO A 23 13.10 -3.44 -2.87
CA PRO A 23 13.98 -3.16 -1.72
C PRO A 23 14.35 -1.70 -1.53
N GLU A 24 14.34 -0.90 -2.61
CA GLU A 24 14.63 0.53 -2.50
C GLU A 24 13.50 1.29 -1.80
N ASP A 25 12.34 0.68 -1.60
CA ASP A 25 11.18 1.34 -1.03
C ASP A 25 11.11 1.24 0.50
N ALA A 26 12.13 0.69 1.15
CA ALA A 26 12.06 0.44 2.59
C ALA A 26 11.77 1.71 3.38
N SER A 27 12.48 2.80 3.08
CA SER A 27 12.27 4.06 3.78
C SER A 27 10.90 4.65 3.46
N LEU A 28 10.50 4.60 2.21
CA LEU A 28 9.19 5.13 1.81
C LEU A 28 8.06 4.39 2.50
N LEU A 29 8.10 3.07 2.50
CA LEU A 29 7.07 2.29 3.17
C LEU A 29 7.05 2.57 4.66
N CYS A 30 8.21 2.70 5.27
CA CYS A 30 8.29 3.04 6.69
C CYS A 30 7.61 4.37 6.97
N ASP A 31 7.86 5.37 6.12
CA ASP A 31 7.22 6.67 6.26
C ASP A 31 5.71 6.56 6.12
N LEU A 32 5.24 5.80 5.14
CA LEU A 32 3.80 5.65 4.92
C LEU A 32 3.12 4.93 6.07
N VAL A 33 3.76 3.91 6.63
CA VAL A 33 3.22 3.21 7.80
C VAL A 33 3.14 4.16 9.00
N ARG A 34 4.16 4.99 9.19
CA ARG A 34 4.15 5.96 10.28
C ARG A 34 3.07 7.01 10.08
N GLU A 35 2.86 7.44 8.84
CA GLU A 35 1.77 8.39 8.54
C GLU A 35 0.42 7.78 8.86
N LEU A 36 0.23 6.50 8.53
CA LEU A 36 -1.01 5.81 8.86
C LEU A 36 -1.20 5.74 10.37
N ALA A 37 -0.14 5.39 11.09
CA ALA A 37 -0.23 5.31 12.56
C ALA A 37 -0.60 6.66 13.15
N GLU A 38 -0.02 7.74 12.63
CA GLU A 38 -0.35 9.08 13.09
C GLU A 38 -1.79 9.43 12.78
N PHE A 39 -2.25 9.08 11.59
CA PHE A 39 -3.63 9.32 11.18
C PHE A 39 -4.62 8.60 12.11
N GLU A 40 -4.26 7.42 12.60
CA GLU A 40 -5.11 6.64 13.48
C GLU A 40 -4.90 6.94 14.96
N GLY A 41 -3.99 7.87 15.27
CA GLY A 41 -3.72 8.21 16.67
C GLY A 41 -2.93 7.14 17.42
N LEU A 42 -2.19 6.30 16.70
CA LEU A 42 -1.48 5.17 17.27
C LEU A 42 0.04 5.31 17.13
N THR A 43 0.53 6.53 17.00
CA THR A 43 1.97 6.77 16.80
C THR A 43 2.82 6.11 17.86
N HIS A 44 2.39 6.16 19.11
CA HIS A 44 3.16 5.61 20.23
C HIS A 44 3.20 4.07 20.21
N GLU A 45 2.35 3.43 19.41
CA GLU A 45 2.34 1.98 19.30
C GLU A 45 3.07 1.50 18.05
N CYS A 46 3.56 2.42 17.22
CA CYS A 46 4.17 2.07 15.95
C CYS A 46 5.68 1.86 16.13
N ALA A 47 6.11 0.63 16.02
CA ALA A 47 7.51 0.26 16.19
C ALA A 47 8.22 0.02 14.87
N ILE A 48 7.61 0.38 13.75
CA ILE A 48 8.17 0.08 12.44
C ILE A 48 9.48 0.80 12.18
N THR A 49 10.40 0.13 11.51
CA THR A 49 11.68 0.70 11.08
C THR A 49 11.92 0.30 9.63
N PRO A 50 12.77 1.07 8.91
CA PRO A 50 13.12 0.65 7.55
C PRO A 50 13.76 -0.74 7.52
N GLU A 51 14.52 -1.10 8.54
CA GLU A 51 15.16 -2.42 8.61
C GLU A 51 14.12 -3.53 8.70
N ALA A 52 13.07 -3.32 9.51
CA ALA A 52 12.01 -4.31 9.63
C ALA A 52 11.28 -4.47 8.29
N ILE A 53 11.04 -3.38 7.59
CA ILE A 53 10.41 -3.43 6.27
C ILE A 53 11.31 -4.20 5.31
N ALA A 54 12.61 -3.90 5.31
CA ALA A 54 13.54 -4.56 4.40
C ALA A 54 13.58 -6.06 4.65
N ASP A 55 13.52 -6.48 5.91
CA ASP A 55 13.61 -7.89 6.24
C ASP A 55 12.31 -8.64 6.01
N HIS A 56 11.20 -8.07 6.43
CA HIS A 56 9.94 -8.82 6.53
C HIS A 56 8.97 -8.55 5.39
N VAL A 57 9.17 -7.49 4.64
CA VAL A 57 8.28 -7.14 3.54
C VAL A 57 8.99 -7.22 2.20
N LEU A 58 10.25 -6.85 2.14
CA LEU A 58 10.99 -6.73 0.89
C LEU A 58 12.09 -7.77 0.73
N GLY A 59 12.43 -8.50 1.79
CA GLY A 59 13.54 -9.44 1.77
C GLY A 59 13.15 -10.82 1.27
N PRO A 60 14.14 -11.70 1.12
CA PRO A 60 13.88 -13.05 0.61
C PRO A 60 13.06 -13.91 1.56
N LYS A 61 13.07 -13.60 2.85
CA LYS A 61 12.26 -14.33 3.83
C LYS A 61 11.04 -13.54 4.25
N ARG A 62 10.53 -12.71 3.36
CA ARG A 62 9.41 -11.84 3.69
C ARG A 62 8.16 -12.64 4.05
N CYS A 63 7.38 -12.10 4.96
CA CYS A 63 6.09 -12.67 5.36
C CYS A 63 4.93 -11.81 4.91
N ALA A 64 5.21 -10.68 4.29
CA ALA A 64 4.17 -9.77 3.78
C ALA A 64 4.64 -9.18 2.46
N ALA A 65 3.75 -8.48 1.79
CA ALA A 65 4.05 -7.81 0.53
C ALA A 65 3.34 -6.48 0.51
N ALA A 66 3.79 -5.57 -0.35
CA ALA A 66 3.20 -4.25 -0.43
C ALA A 66 3.08 -3.79 -1.87
N ILE A 67 2.04 -3.02 -2.12
CA ILE A 67 1.81 -2.34 -3.39
C ILE A 67 1.87 -0.84 -3.10
N ILE A 68 2.61 -0.11 -3.92
CA ILE A 68 2.72 1.34 -3.79
C ILE A 68 1.94 1.98 -4.93
N ALA A 69 1.12 2.99 -4.57
CA ALA A 69 0.40 3.79 -5.55
C ALA A 69 1.15 5.09 -5.77
N GLU A 70 1.36 5.44 -7.02
CA GLU A 70 2.00 6.70 -7.40
C GLU A 70 1.07 7.48 -8.31
N CYS A 71 1.06 8.78 -8.12
CA CYS A 71 0.30 9.69 -8.98
C CYS A 71 1.31 10.58 -9.68
N ASP A 72 1.53 10.33 -10.97
CA ASP A 72 2.55 11.02 -11.77
C ASP A 72 3.93 10.93 -11.13
N GLY A 73 4.28 9.74 -10.65
CA GLY A 73 5.57 9.49 -10.04
C GLY A 73 5.69 9.89 -8.59
N THR A 74 4.67 10.51 -8.01
CA THR A 74 4.69 10.90 -6.61
C THR A 74 3.99 9.84 -5.77
N PRO A 75 4.64 9.30 -4.73
CA PRO A 75 3.99 8.29 -3.89
C PRO A 75 2.75 8.86 -3.23
N ALA A 76 1.64 8.16 -3.38
CA ALA A 76 0.34 8.62 -2.91
C ALA A 76 -0.25 7.73 -1.83
N GLY A 77 0.17 6.46 -1.77
CA GLY A 77 -0.39 5.54 -0.79
C GLY A 77 0.15 4.15 -0.97
N PHE A 78 -0.35 3.23 -0.16
CA PHE A 78 0.12 1.84 -0.21
C PHE A 78 -0.93 0.90 0.34
N ALA A 79 -0.76 -0.38 0.00
CA ALA A 79 -1.48 -1.48 0.63
C ALA A 79 -0.44 -2.50 1.06
N LEU A 80 -0.61 -3.05 2.25
CA LEU A 80 0.28 -4.10 2.77
C LEU A 80 -0.58 -5.29 3.12
N TYR A 81 -0.18 -6.48 2.68
CA TYR A 81 -1.00 -7.67 2.83
C TYR A 81 -0.11 -8.89 3.03
N TYR A 82 -0.71 -9.97 3.52
CA TYR A 82 0.01 -11.23 3.67
C TYR A 82 -0.93 -12.40 3.46
N ARG A 83 -0.34 -13.56 3.21
CA ARG A 83 -1.11 -14.77 2.93
C ARG A 83 -1.57 -15.43 4.21
N THR A 84 -2.78 -15.95 4.15
CA THR A 84 -3.36 -16.72 5.23
C THR A 84 -3.66 -18.12 4.71
N PHE A 85 -4.02 -19.00 5.62
CA PHE A 85 -4.49 -20.33 5.24
C PHE A 85 -5.70 -20.68 6.07
N SER A 86 -6.78 -21.06 5.38
CA SER A 86 -8.00 -21.48 6.04
C SER A 86 -8.05 -23.00 6.10
N THR A 87 -8.09 -23.56 7.31
CA THR A 87 -8.18 -25.01 7.46
C THR A 87 -9.53 -25.51 7.00
N PHE A 88 -10.58 -24.72 7.22
CA PHE A 88 -11.95 -25.15 6.83
C PHE A 88 -12.11 -25.14 5.31
N ALA A 89 -11.58 -24.12 4.64
CA ALA A 89 -11.66 -24.06 3.18
C ALA A 89 -10.54 -24.86 2.51
N ALA A 90 -9.50 -25.23 3.26
CA ALA A 90 -8.34 -25.98 2.78
C ALA A 90 -7.62 -25.24 1.67
N LYS A 91 -7.53 -23.91 1.78
CA LYS A 91 -6.85 -23.13 0.75
C LYS A 91 -6.36 -21.80 1.33
N PRO A 92 -5.39 -21.18 0.64
CA PRO A 92 -4.86 -19.91 1.07
C PRO A 92 -5.80 -18.76 0.78
N GLY A 93 -5.59 -17.66 1.51
CA GLY A 93 -6.27 -16.41 1.29
C GLY A 93 -5.28 -15.27 1.42
N ILE A 94 -5.83 -14.06 1.44
CA ILE A 94 -5.04 -12.85 1.62
C ILE A 94 -5.69 -12.02 2.73
N PHE A 95 -4.86 -11.51 3.63
CA PHE A 95 -5.30 -10.58 4.65
C PHE A 95 -4.69 -9.21 4.37
N LEU A 96 -5.54 -8.21 4.23
CA LEU A 96 -5.11 -6.82 4.04
C LEU A 96 -4.83 -6.22 5.42
N GLU A 97 -3.56 -5.97 5.68
CA GLU A 97 -3.16 -5.41 6.98
C GLU A 97 -3.33 -3.90 6.99
N ASP A 98 -2.83 -3.20 5.97
CA ASP A 98 -2.84 -1.75 5.93
C ASP A 98 -3.28 -1.26 4.57
N LEU A 99 -4.08 -0.20 4.56
CA LEU A 99 -4.48 0.52 3.36
C LEU A 99 -4.48 1.99 3.70
N TYR A 100 -3.65 2.77 3.02
CA TYR A 100 -3.48 4.17 3.36
C TYR A 100 -3.25 5.00 2.10
N VAL A 101 -3.93 6.15 2.03
CA VAL A 101 -3.74 7.13 0.97
C VAL A 101 -3.43 8.47 1.64
N ARG A 102 -2.35 9.11 1.18
CA ARG A 102 -1.96 10.40 1.73
C ARG A 102 -3.08 11.41 1.54
N PRO A 103 -3.24 12.36 2.49
CA PRO A 103 -4.40 13.27 2.46
C PRO A 103 -4.56 14.03 1.15
N ASP A 104 -3.46 14.47 0.53
CA ASP A 104 -3.54 15.26 -0.70
C ASP A 104 -4.06 14.47 -1.88
N PHE A 105 -4.11 13.15 -1.77
CA PHE A 105 -4.49 12.27 -2.88
C PHE A 105 -5.80 11.55 -2.64
N ARG A 106 -6.51 11.89 -1.58
CA ARG A 106 -7.76 11.21 -1.25
C ARG A 106 -8.90 11.65 -2.16
N LYS A 107 -9.97 10.82 -2.19
CA LYS A 107 -11.17 11.07 -2.96
C LYS A 107 -10.92 11.04 -4.47
N ARG A 108 -9.92 10.29 -4.88
CA ARG A 108 -9.56 10.15 -6.30
C ARG A 108 -9.56 8.70 -6.73
N GLY A 109 -10.10 7.80 -5.91
CA GLY A 109 -10.19 6.39 -6.25
C GLY A 109 -8.93 5.58 -6.02
N ILE A 110 -7.88 6.15 -5.41
CA ILE A 110 -6.62 5.44 -5.22
C ILE A 110 -6.78 4.30 -4.22
N GLY A 111 -7.50 4.54 -3.12
CA GLY A 111 -7.75 3.48 -2.15
C GLY A 111 -8.50 2.32 -2.77
N ARG A 112 -9.49 2.62 -3.60
CA ARG A 112 -10.24 1.58 -4.30
C ARG A 112 -9.33 0.81 -5.27
N ALA A 113 -8.46 1.53 -5.98
CA ALA A 113 -7.54 0.88 -6.91
C ALA A 113 -6.59 -0.07 -6.17
N LEU A 114 -6.07 0.36 -5.02
CA LEU A 114 -5.21 -0.49 -4.20
C LEU A 114 -5.95 -1.72 -3.72
N LEU A 115 -7.17 -1.53 -3.23
CA LEU A 115 -7.98 -2.65 -2.74
C LEU A 115 -8.29 -3.62 -3.86
N THR A 116 -8.62 -3.11 -5.04
CA THR A 116 -8.89 -3.94 -6.21
C THR A 116 -7.67 -4.76 -6.60
N ALA A 117 -6.49 -4.13 -6.55
CA ALA A 117 -5.25 -4.84 -6.89
C ALA A 117 -4.99 -5.99 -5.93
N VAL A 118 -5.21 -5.77 -4.63
CA VAL A 118 -5.04 -6.83 -3.64
C VAL A 118 -6.06 -7.95 -3.88
N ALA A 119 -7.31 -7.57 -4.19
CA ALA A 119 -8.35 -8.56 -4.47
C ALA A 119 -8.00 -9.38 -5.70
N GLN A 120 -7.42 -8.78 -6.73
CA GLN A 120 -7.00 -9.51 -7.91
C GLN A 120 -5.89 -10.50 -7.60
N ILE A 121 -4.95 -10.12 -6.74
CA ILE A 121 -3.90 -11.03 -6.31
C ILE A 121 -4.51 -12.23 -5.59
N ALA A 122 -5.44 -11.99 -4.68
CA ALA A 122 -6.10 -13.06 -3.96
C ALA A 122 -6.87 -13.97 -4.89
N HIS A 123 -7.56 -13.38 -5.87
CA HIS A 123 -8.41 -14.13 -6.79
C HIS A 123 -7.60 -14.94 -7.79
N GLY A 124 -6.42 -14.47 -8.14
CA GLY A 124 -5.56 -15.17 -9.08
C GLY A 124 -4.84 -16.36 -8.49
N ARG A 125 -5.14 -16.74 -7.27
CA ARG A 125 -4.56 -17.91 -6.64
C ARG A 125 -5.47 -19.09 -6.84
#